data_5a1e20c0c9e44c4f066f63334f64629a
#
_entry.id   5a1e20c0c9e44c4f066f63334f64629a
#
_cell.length_a   1.000
_cell.length_b   1.000
_cell.length_c   1.000
_cell.angle_alpha   90.00
_cell.angle_beta   90.00
_cell.angle_gamma   90.00
#
_symmetry.space_group_name_H-M   'P 1'
#
loop_
_entity.id
_entity.type
_entity.pdbx_description
1 polymer ?
#
loop_
_entity_poly.entity_id
_entity_poly.type
_entity_poly.pdbx_seq_one_letter_code
_entity_poly.pdbx_strand_id
1 'polypeptide(L)'
;MPRPKHAQLRHAARSQGVGIEGGIWIPSTVGLVVSAYLWSLDLFRASAFCLTKYGCDLVRQSAYGKLLGIPVAVYGVIFFAAALGLGLTRAAWRDRWLVVLAAAGAGVSLVLIVLQLAIIRAICPYCLVAEAAAFALAYSALRGRSRMILFRAGLAGLLVVGAMIALYTFAMPPAQGDQSNSSAYAAGLARHLTQTGVVFYGAYWCPHCRDQKMLFGPAAAMLPYVECDPKGSHAQPGRCLERGIRAYPTWDFHGELVEGVLSLDELARRSGYPLR
;
A
#
# COMPACT_ATOMS: atom_id res chain seq x y z
N MET A 1 45.23 -26.71 32.72
CA MET A 1 45.79 -25.39 32.31
C MET A 1 44.62 -24.52 31.87
N PRO A 2 44.33 -23.38 32.54
CA PRO A 2 43.22 -22.50 32.12
C PRO A 2 43.64 -21.76 30.82
N ARG A 3 42.72 -21.71 29.84
CA ARG A 3 42.95 -20.97 28.59
C ARG A 3 43.21 -19.47 28.87
N PRO A 4 44.17 -18.84 28.17
CA PRO A 4 44.53 -17.46 28.41
C PRO A 4 43.33 -16.54 28.17
N LYS A 5 43.06 -15.59 29.09
CA LYS A 5 41.94 -14.63 29.08
C LYS A 5 41.77 -13.91 27.73
N HIS A 6 42.84 -13.69 26.99
CA HIS A 6 42.81 -13.11 25.63
C HIS A 6 42.09 -13.97 24.58
N ALA A 7 42.11 -15.30 24.70
CA ALA A 7 41.41 -16.20 23.79
C ALA A 7 39.91 -16.18 24.05
N GLN A 8 39.49 -16.09 25.32
CA GLN A 8 38.08 -15.98 25.72
C GLN A 8 37.46 -14.67 25.29
N LEU A 9 38.19 -13.54 25.38
CA LEU A 9 37.72 -12.23 24.93
C LEU A 9 37.57 -12.16 23.40
N ARG A 10 38.46 -12.81 22.65
CA ARG A 10 38.35 -12.91 21.18
C ARG A 10 37.18 -13.79 20.73
N HIS A 11 36.88 -14.87 21.45
CA HIS A 11 35.70 -15.72 21.16
C HIS A 11 34.41 -14.99 21.50
N ALA A 12 34.35 -14.27 22.63
CA ALA A 12 33.17 -13.48 22.99
C ALA A 12 32.92 -12.31 21.99
N ALA A 13 33.97 -11.62 21.55
CA ALA A 13 33.85 -10.59 20.55
C ALA A 13 33.43 -11.11 19.16
N ARG A 14 33.87 -12.32 18.80
CA ARG A 14 33.52 -12.97 17.53
C ARG A 14 32.08 -13.49 17.53
N SER A 15 31.59 -14.00 18.67
CA SER A 15 30.19 -14.46 18.81
C SER A 15 29.19 -13.29 18.82
N GLN A 16 29.60 -12.12 19.36
CA GLN A 16 28.78 -10.91 19.30
C GLN A 16 28.72 -10.31 17.89
N GLY A 17 29.79 -10.39 17.09
CA GLY A 17 29.82 -9.91 15.71
C GLY A 17 28.87 -10.68 14.79
N VAL A 18 28.84 -12.00 14.92
CA VAL A 18 27.96 -12.87 14.08
C VAL A 18 26.47 -12.65 14.39
N GLY A 19 26.13 -12.40 15.67
CA GLY A 19 24.72 -12.15 16.07
C GLY A 19 24.17 -10.80 15.57
N ILE A 20 25.02 -9.79 15.48
CA ILE A 20 24.60 -8.45 15.01
C ILE A 20 24.48 -8.44 13.47
N GLU A 21 25.34 -9.16 12.77
CA GLU A 21 25.28 -9.26 11.30
C GLU A 21 23.96 -9.94 10.85
N GLY A 22 23.58 -11.09 11.43
CA GLY A 22 22.33 -11.76 11.12
C GLY A 22 21.09 -10.90 11.44
N GLY A 23 21.14 -10.11 12.50
CA GLY A 23 20.06 -9.19 12.90
C GLY A 23 19.79 -8.04 11.92
N ILE A 24 20.73 -7.70 11.05
CA ILE A 24 20.56 -6.66 10.03
C ILE A 24 20.17 -7.28 8.67
N TRP A 25 20.80 -8.38 8.29
CA TRP A 25 20.63 -8.99 6.97
C TRP A 25 19.23 -9.54 6.74
N ILE A 26 18.71 -10.32 7.69
CA ILE A 26 17.40 -10.98 7.55
C ILE A 26 16.27 -9.95 7.38
N PRO A 27 16.08 -8.97 8.27
CA PRO A 27 15.01 -8.00 8.09
C PRO A 27 15.20 -7.13 6.84
N SER A 28 16.45 -6.76 6.49
CA SER A 28 16.70 -5.97 5.28
C SER A 28 16.37 -6.72 4.00
N THR A 29 16.70 -8.02 3.90
CA THR A 29 16.35 -8.83 2.72
C THR A 29 14.86 -9.09 2.63
N VAL A 30 14.20 -9.42 3.74
CA VAL A 30 12.74 -9.64 3.77
C VAL A 30 12.00 -8.38 3.35
N GLY A 31 12.35 -7.23 3.96
CA GLY A 31 11.73 -5.96 3.63
C GLY A 31 11.98 -5.55 2.17
N LEU A 32 13.20 -5.77 1.64
CA LEU A 32 13.54 -5.49 0.25
C LEU A 32 12.70 -6.33 -0.72
N VAL A 33 12.61 -7.64 -0.50
CA VAL A 33 11.85 -8.56 -1.36
C VAL A 33 10.37 -8.19 -1.37
N VAL A 34 9.79 -7.94 -0.19
CA VAL A 34 8.37 -7.57 -0.08
C VAL A 34 8.09 -6.21 -0.73
N SER A 35 8.95 -5.21 -0.50
CA SER A 35 8.79 -3.89 -1.13
C SER A 35 8.96 -3.95 -2.65
N ALA A 36 9.92 -4.73 -3.15
CA ALA A 36 10.12 -4.95 -4.58
C ALA A 36 8.93 -5.68 -5.22
N TYR A 37 8.36 -6.68 -4.54
CA TYR A 37 7.14 -7.35 -4.97
C TYR A 37 5.97 -6.36 -5.08
N LEU A 38 5.72 -5.55 -4.05
CA LEU A 38 4.65 -4.55 -4.08
C LEU A 38 4.87 -3.52 -5.20
N TRP A 39 6.10 -3.06 -5.39
CA TRP A 39 6.44 -2.16 -6.50
C TRP A 39 6.21 -2.80 -7.86
N SER A 40 6.58 -4.07 -8.05
CA SER A 40 6.32 -4.80 -9.30
C SER A 40 4.84 -4.87 -9.65
N LEU A 41 3.97 -5.05 -8.64
CA LEU A 41 2.51 -5.01 -8.85
C LEU A 41 2.01 -3.64 -9.33
N ASP A 42 2.63 -2.54 -8.84
CA ASP A 42 2.30 -1.19 -9.31
C ASP A 42 2.75 -0.97 -10.76
N LEU A 43 3.95 -1.47 -11.10
CA LEU A 43 4.52 -1.35 -12.45
C LEU A 43 3.70 -2.11 -13.50
N PHE A 44 3.31 -3.34 -13.18
CA PHE A 44 2.55 -4.21 -14.08
C PHE A 44 1.04 -4.04 -13.95
N ARG A 45 0.56 -3.11 -13.12
CA ARG A 45 -0.86 -2.88 -12.80
C ARG A 45 -1.59 -4.16 -12.38
N ALA A 46 -0.85 -5.08 -11.74
CA ALA A 46 -1.37 -6.35 -11.28
C ALA A 46 -2.02 -6.21 -9.89
N SER A 47 -3.02 -7.04 -9.61
CA SER A 47 -3.61 -7.16 -8.28
C SER A 47 -2.74 -8.03 -7.38
N ALA A 48 -2.63 -7.67 -6.10
CA ALA A 48 -1.91 -8.48 -5.13
C ALA A 48 -2.70 -9.75 -4.79
N PHE A 49 -2.01 -10.89 -4.73
CA PHE A 49 -2.58 -12.10 -4.18
C PHE A 49 -2.65 -11.97 -2.65
N CYS A 50 -3.81 -11.55 -2.13
CA CYS A 50 -4.03 -11.35 -0.70
C CYS A 50 -4.99 -12.38 -0.11
N LEU A 51 -4.64 -12.94 1.06
CA LEU A 51 -5.54 -13.80 1.84
C LEU A 51 -6.79 -13.03 2.33
N THR A 52 -6.67 -11.73 2.56
CA THR A 52 -7.82 -10.83 2.82
C THR A 52 -8.27 -10.24 1.49
N LYS A 53 -9.46 -10.61 1.06
CA LYS A 53 -9.97 -10.43 -0.32
C LYS A 53 -9.76 -9.05 -0.97
N TYR A 54 -9.46 -7.96 -0.23
CA TYR A 54 -9.38 -6.61 -0.81
C TYR A 54 -8.40 -5.63 -0.12
N GLY A 55 -7.75 -6.03 0.99
CA GLY A 55 -6.98 -5.09 1.82
C GLY A 55 -5.72 -4.52 1.15
N CYS A 56 -4.97 -5.35 0.41
CA CYS A 56 -3.69 -4.93 -0.17
C CYS A 56 -3.86 -3.88 -1.28
N ASP A 57 -4.80 -4.12 -2.20
CA ASP A 57 -5.03 -3.19 -3.31
C ASP A 57 -5.66 -1.89 -2.82
N LEU A 58 -6.51 -1.96 -1.78
CA LEU A 58 -7.16 -0.80 -1.19
C LEU A 58 -6.14 0.13 -0.52
N VAL A 59 -5.17 -0.44 0.22
CA VAL A 59 -4.09 0.34 0.83
C VAL A 59 -3.17 0.93 -0.25
N ARG A 60 -2.76 0.13 -1.23
CA ARG A 60 -1.82 0.52 -2.27
C ARG A 60 -2.38 1.59 -3.22
N GLN A 61 -3.68 1.50 -3.56
CA GLN A 61 -4.35 2.43 -4.46
C GLN A 61 -4.97 3.63 -3.74
N SER A 62 -4.93 3.65 -2.40
CA SER A 62 -5.37 4.81 -1.62
C SER A 62 -4.53 6.06 -1.95
N ALA A 63 -5.06 7.24 -1.67
CA ALA A 63 -4.32 8.50 -1.78
C ALA A 63 -3.01 8.48 -0.96
N TYR A 64 -2.99 7.71 0.13
CA TYR A 64 -1.82 7.53 1.01
C TYR A 64 -0.83 6.47 0.53
N GLY A 65 -1.19 5.66 -0.47
CA GLY A 65 -0.31 4.66 -1.10
C GLY A 65 0.77 5.26 -1.99
N LYS A 66 0.65 6.57 -2.30
CA LYS A 66 1.64 7.34 -3.07
C LYS A 66 2.09 8.54 -2.25
N LEU A 67 3.38 8.80 -2.24
CA LEU A 67 3.99 9.99 -1.66
C LEU A 67 4.66 10.78 -2.78
N LEU A 68 4.27 12.04 -2.96
CA LEU A 68 4.75 12.89 -4.08
C LEU A 68 4.56 12.22 -5.47
N GLY A 69 3.48 11.47 -5.66
CA GLY A 69 3.20 10.77 -6.91
C GLY A 69 3.94 9.43 -7.09
N ILE A 70 4.90 9.09 -6.21
CA ILE A 70 5.69 7.85 -6.25
C ILE A 70 5.07 6.82 -5.29
N PRO A 71 4.88 5.55 -5.70
CA PRO A 71 4.39 4.49 -4.81
C PRO A 71 5.28 4.35 -3.56
N VAL A 72 4.66 4.22 -2.37
CA VAL A 72 5.39 4.06 -1.09
C VAL A 72 6.32 2.85 -1.12
N ALA A 73 5.97 1.81 -1.87
CA ALA A 73 6.80 0.62 -2.05
C ALA A 73 8.21 0.93 -2.61
N VAL A 74 8.36 1.95 -3.48
CA VAL A 74 9.66 2.39 -4.02
C VAL A 74 10.56 2.92 -2.91
N TYR A 75 10.01 3.73 -1.99
CA TYR A 75 10.77 4.22 -0.83
C TYR A 75 11.19 3.06 0.08
N GLY A 76 10.35 2.03 0.22
CA GLY A 76 10.68 0.79 0.94
C GLY A 76 11.87 0.08 0.29
N VAL A 77 11.88 -0.07 -1.04
CA VAL A 77 13.01 -0.66 -1.78
C VAL A 77 14.29 0.11 -1.53
N ILE A 78 14.28 1.45 -1.65
CA ILE A 78 15.45 2.31 -1.42
C ILE A 78 15.93 2.17 0.04
N PHE A 79 15.02 2.19 1.00
CA PHE A 79 15.33 2.07 2.43
C PHE A 79 16.01 0.74 2.77
N PHE A 80 15.44 -0.39 2.37
CA PHE A 80 16.01 -1.71 2.67
C PHE A 80 17.27 -2.00 1.87
N ALA A 81 17.39 -1.52 0.63
CA ALA A 81 18.62 -1.60 -0.15
C ALA A 81 19.75 -0.80 0.50
N ALA A 82 19.46 0.40 1.01
CA ALA A 82 20.44 1.21 1.75
C ALA A 82 20.87 0.53 3.06
N ALA A 83 19.92 -0.06 3.81
CA ALA A 83 20.22 -0.82 5.03
C ALA A 83 21.11 -2.03 4.75
N LEU A 84 20.81 -2.75 3.66
CA LEU A 84 21.61 -3.89 3.21
C LEU A 84 23.02 -3.46 2.78
N GLY A 85 23.13 -2.40 1.98
CA GLY A 85 24.41 -1.82 1.56
C GLY A 85 25.26 -1.35 2.73
N LEU A 86 24.65 -0.66 3.72
CA LEU A 86 25.33 -0.32 4.96
C LEU A 86 25.75 -1.56 5.74
N GLY A 87 24.94 -2.63 5.75
CA GLY A 87 25.29 -3.92 6.36
C GLY A 87 26.56 -4.55 5.76
N LEU A 88 26.81 -4.34 4.47
CA LEU A 88 27.99 -4.85 3.75
C LEU A 88 29.25 -4.03 3.98
N THR A 89 29.13 -2.76 4.34
CA THR A 89 30.30 -1.89 4.54
C THR A 89 30.99 -2.18 5.87
N ARG A 90 32.33 -2.01 5.90
CA ARG A 90 33.12 -2.13 7.14
C ARG A 90 33.65 -0.78 7.64
N ALA A 91 33.08 0.32 7.16
CA ALA A 91 33.52 1.66 7.50
C ALA A 91 33.08 2.05 8.93
N ALA A 92 33.88 2.85 9.62
CA ALA A 92 33.62 3.30 10.99
C ALA A 92 32.34 4.14 11.13
N TRP A 93 31.89 4.79 10.04
CA TRP A 93 30.66 5.58 10.02
C TRP A 93 29.38 4.72 9.83
N ARG A 94 29.50 3.45 9.43
CA ARG A 94 28.41 2.49 9.20
C ARG A 94 27.38 2.49 10.34
N ASP A 95 27.88 2.29 11.55
CA ASP A 95 27.02 2.12 12.73
C ASP A 95 26.18 3.36 13.04
N ARG A 96 26.72 4.54 12.78
CA ARG A 96 26.01 5.80 12.97
C ARG A 96 24.84 5.91 11.99
N TRP A 97 25.10 5.65 10.70
CA TRP A 97 24.09 5.75 9.66
C TRP A 97 23.03 4.64 9.75
N LEU A 98 23.43 3.42 10.17
CA LEU A 98 22.46 2.34 10.43
C LEU A 98 21.48 2.72 11.55
N VAL A 99 21.97 3.33 12.62
CA VAL A 99 21.10 3.78 13.73
C VAL A 99 20.14 4.86 13.24
N VAL A 100 20.60 5.85 12.50
CA VAL A 100 19.75 6.92 11.96
C VAL A 100 18.73 6.37 10.98
N LEU A 101 19.17 5.55 10.02
CA LEU A 101 18.30 4.95 9.02
C LEU A 101 17.23 4.08 9.67
N ALA A 102 17.62 3.23 10.61
CA ALA A 102 16.71 2.33 11.31
C ALA A 102 15.68 3.08 12.18
N ALA A 103 16.10 4.14 12.86
CA ALA A 103 15.18 4.98 13.64
C ALA A 103 14.19 5.73 12.73
N ALA A 104 14.67 6.27 11.61
CA ALA A 104 13.82 6.90 10.60
C ALA A 104 12.81 5.91 10.01
N GLY A 105 13.26 4.70 9.62
CA GLY A 105 12.40 3.65 9.09
C GLY A 105 11.31 3.22 10.08
N ALA A 106 11.67 3.04 11.36
CA ALA A 106 10.68 2.73 12.41
C ALA A 106 9.64 3.85 12.59
N GLY A 107 10.06 5.12 12.51
CA GLY A 107 9.15 6.26 12.56
C GLY A 107 8.17 6.28 11.38
N VAL A 108 8.66 6.08 10.16
CA VAL A 108 7.83 5.97 8.96
C VAL A 108 6.85 4.80 9.07
N SER A 109 7.33 3.62 9.48
CA SER A 109 6.49 2.42 9.64
C SER A 109 5.35 2.65 10.63
N LEU A 110 5.62 3.36 11.74
CA LEU A 110 4.58 3.70 12.71
C LEU A 110 3.48 4.57 12.07
N VAL A 111 3.84 5.57 11.29
CA VAL A 111 2.87 6.43 10.58
C VAL A 111 2.06 5.59 9.58
N LEU A 112 2.71 4.72 8.81
CA LEU A 112 2.02 3.88 7.82
C LEU A 112 1.05 2.89 8.47
N ILE A 113 1.40 2.29 9.62
CA ILE A 113 0.48 1.43 10.40
C ILE A 113 -0.75 2.23 10.85
N VAL A 114 -0.54 3.43 11.40
CA VAL A 114 -1.64 4.29 11.84
C VAL A 114 -2.54 4.65 10.66
N LEU A 115 -1.97 5.01 9.50
CA LEU A 115 -2.73 5.28 8.28
C LEU A 115 -3.56 4.09 7.84
N GLN A 116 -2.98 2.87 7.83
CA GLN A 116 -3.70 1.65 7.45
C GLN A 116 -4.88 1.36 8.39
N LEU A 117 -4.66 1.43 9.71
CA LEU A 117 -5.64 0.98 10.71
C LEU A 117 -6.70 2.05 11.00
N ALA A 118 -6.30 3.33 11.13
CA ALA A 118 -7.19 4.39 11.57
C ALA A 118 -7.90 5.12 10.41
N ILE A 119 -7.19 5.34 9.30
CA ILE A 119 -7.70 6.16 8.20
C ILE A 119 -8.23 5.29 7.05
N ILE A 120 -7.41 4.38 6.52
CA ILE A 120 -7.80 3.51 5.40
C ILE A 120 -8.74 2.39 5.87
N ARG A 121 -8.59 1.96 7.14
CA ARG A 121 -9.33 0.85 7.75
C ARG A 121 -9.24 -0.44 6.95
N ALA A 122 -8.09 -0.67 6.34
CA ALA A 122 -7.79 -1.86 5.57
C ALA A 122 -6.42 -2.40 5.98
N ILE A 123 -6.30 -3.72 6.04
CA ILE A 123 -5.07 -4.41 6.43
C ILE A 123 -4.41 -5.00 5.20
N CYS A 124 -3.15 -4.57 4.95
CA CYS A 124 -2.30 -5.14 3.92
C CYS A 124 -1.25 -6.04 4.59
N PRO A 125 -1.35 -7.38 4.52
CA PRO A 125 -0.39 -8.28 5.15
C PRO A 125 1.05 -8.06 4.68
N TYR A 126 1.28 -7.80 3.40
CA TYR A 126 2.62 -7.51 2.86
C TYR A 126 3.20 -6.22 3.42
N CYS A 127 2.37 -5.17 3.53
CA CYS A 127 2.80 -3.92 4.15
C CYS A 127 3.21 -4.15 5.60
N LEU A 128 2.41 -4.90 6.37
CA LEU A 128 2.72 -5.24 7.76
C LEU A 128 4.03 -6.05 7.89
N VAL A 129 4.32 -6.94 6.95
CA VAL A 129 5.60 -7.68 6.92
C VAL A 129 6.77 -6.74 6.68
N ALA A 130 6.65 -5.78 5.75
CA ALA A 130 7.68 -4.78 5.51
C ALA A 130 7.89 -3.87 6.75
N GLU A 131 6.81 -3.45 7.41
CA GLU A 131 6.85 -2.65 8.63
C GLU A 131 7.47 -3.42 9.81
N ALA A 132 7.10 -4.70 9.98
CA ALA A 132 7.73 -5.57 10.97
C ALA A 132 9.23 -5.77 10.70
N ALA A 133 9.64 -5.88 9.44
CA ALA A 133 11.04 -5.93 9.05
C ALA A 133 11.78 -4.63 9.41
N ALA A 134 11.17 -3.45 9.22
CA ALA A 134 11.75 -2.18 9.62
C ALA A 134 11.92 -2.06 11.14
N PHE A 135 10.95 -2.52 11.93
CA PHE A 135 11.07 -2.58 13.40
C PHE A 135 12.13 -3.59 13.86
N ALA A 136 12.23 -4.75 13.23
CA ALA A 136 13.26 -5.75 13.53
C ALA A 136 14.66 -5.19 13.23
N LEU A 137 14.81 -4.46 12.14
CA LEU A 137 16.04 -3.75 11.79
C LEU A 137 16.39 -2.70 12.85
N ALA A 138 15.40 -1.88 13.27
CA ALA A 138 15.58 -0.87 14.30
C ALA A 138 15.99 -1.49 15.64
N TYR A 139 15.32 -2.56 16.04
CA TYR A 139 15.68 -3.30 17.26
C TYR A 139 17.12 -3.81 17.20
N SER A 140 17.53 -4.41 16.08
CA SER A 140 18.87 -4.95 15.88
C SER A 140 19.96 -3.85 15.89
N ALA A 141 19.66 -2.71 15.26
CA ALA A 141 20.57 -1.57 15.20
C ALA A 141 20.72 -0.83 16.55
N LEU A 142 19.66 -0.82 17.37
CA LEU A 142 19.62 -0.09 18.65
C LEU A 142 20.02 -0.96 19.84
N ARG A 143 19.94 -2.28 19.72
CA ARG A 143 20.26 -3.22 20.80
C ARG A 143 21.70 -3.04 21.29
N GLY A 144 21.86 -2.89 22.60
CA GLY A 144 23.17 -2.74 23.26
C GLY A 144 23.84 -1.37 23.10
N ARG A 145 23.11 -0.37 22.55
CA ARG A 145 23.62 1.01 22.44
C ARG A 145 23.45 1.79 23.73
N SER A 146 24.30 2.83 23.92
CA SER A 146 24.22 3.70 25.09
C SER A 146 22.92 4.51 25.11
N ARG A 147 22.47 4.91 26.30
CA ARG A 147 21.26 5.74 26.51
C ARG A 147 21.26 7.02 25.67
N MET A 148 22.43 7.63 25.48
CA MET A 148 22.58 8.85 24.68
C MET A 148 22.29 8.57 23.18
N ILE A 149 22.73 7.42 22.63
CA ILE A 149 22.45 7.03 21.24
C ILE A 149 20.97 6.73 21.09
N LEU A 150 20.37 6.02 22.05
CA LEU A 150 18.94 5.73 22.04
C LEU A 150 18.09 7.01 22.08
N PHE A 151 18.47 7.98 22.89
CA PHE A 151 17.79 9.29 22.95
C PHE A 151 17.88 10.04 21.61
N ARG A 152 19.07 10.10 21.00
CA ARG A 152 19.27 10.75 19.68
C ARG A 152 18.52 10.04 18.59
N ALA A 153 18.48 8.71 18.58
CA ALA A 153 17.70 7.91 17.66
C ALA A 153 16.18 8.15 17.80
N GLY A 154 15.70 8.19 19.04
CA GLY A 154 14.30 8.53 19.33
C GLY A 154 13.92 9.92 18.84
N LEU A 155 14.79 10.93 19.07
CA LEU A 155 14.57 12.29 18.57
C LEU A 155 14.54 12.32 17.02
N ALA A 156 15.46 11.62 16.36
CA ALA A 156 15.46 11.50 14.90
C ALA A 156 14.18 10.84 14.37
N GLY A 157 13.72 9.76 15.01
CA GLY A 157 12.45 9.11 14.68
C GLY A 157 11.26 10.05 14.83
N LEU A 158 11.18 10.81 15.92
CA LEU A 158 10.12 11.81 16.16
C LEU A 158 10.15 12.93 15.11
N LEU A 159 11.31 13.41 14.71
CA LEU A 159 11.45 14.42 13.65
C LEU A 159 10.96 13.88 12.32
N VAL A 160 11.24 12.63 11.99
CA VAL A 160 10.74 11.96 10.77
C VAL A 160 9.23 11.82 10.82
N VAL A 161 8.67 11.39 11.95
CA VAL A 161 7.21 11.30 12.16
C VAL A 161 6.56 12.68 11.96
N GLY A 162 7.10 13.72 12.59
CA GLY A 162 6.61 15.09 12.44
C GLY A 162 6.70 15.60 10.99
N ALA A 163 7.81 15.33 10.31
CA ALA A 163 8.00 15.67 8.90
C ALA A 163 7.02 14.92 8.00
N MET A 164 6.77 13.62 8.25
CA MET A 164 5.78 12.83 7.51
C MET A 164 4.36 13.35 7.74
N ILE A 165 3.98 13.64 8.97
CA ILE A 165 2.68 14.24 9.28
C ILE A 165 2.54 15.59 8.57
N ALA A 166 3.54 16.46 8.67
CA ALA A 166 3.55 17.73 7.95
C ALA A 166 3.44 17.53 6.43
N LEU A 167 4.20 16.59 5.87
CA LEU A 167 4.15 16.28 4.44
C LEU A 167 2.76 15.78 4.01
N TYR A 168 2.15 14.88 4.77
CA TYR A 168 0.79 14.41 4.47
C TYR A 168 -0.27 15.49 4.65
N THR A 169 -0.08 16.44 5.57
CA THR A 169 -1.05 17.53 5.80
C THR A 169 -0.89 18.70 4.80
N PHE A 170 0.35 19.02 4.41
CA PHE A 170 0.63 20.17 3.54
C PHE A 170 0.80 19.81 2.07
N ALA A 171 1.44 18.67 1.76
CA ALA A 171 1.68 18.23 0.37
C ALA A 171 0.55 17.36 -0.20
N MET A 172 -0.26 16.77 0.67
CA MET A 172 -1.56 16.22 0.32
C MET A 172 -2.60 17.11 1.01
N PRO A 173 -3.07 18.18 0.36
CA PRO A 173 -4.19 18.95 0.89
C PRO A 173 -5.29 17.95 1.24
N PRO A 174 -5.96 18.13 2.39
CA PRO A 174 -7.02 17.23 2.78
C PRO A 174 -7.95 17.11 1.57
N ALA A 175 -8.08 15.88 1.09
CA ALA A 175 -8.96 15.54 -0.03
C ALA A 175 -10.44 15.89 0.23
N GLN A 176 -10.70 16.74 1.21
CA GLN A 176 -12.01 17.15 1.67
C GLN A 176 -12.69 18.17 0.75
N GLY A 177 -11.93 19.04 0.10
CA GLY A 177 -12.53 19.99 -0.86
C GLY A 177 -12.78 19.34 -2.23
N ASP A 178 -11.85 18.53 -2.70
CA ASP A 178 -11.94 17.88 -4.00
C ASP A 178 -12.65 16.53 -3.90
N GLN A 179 -12.56 15.83 -2.76
CA GLN A 179 -13.32 14.59 -2.49
C GLN A 179 -14.81 14.87 -2.27
N SER A 180 -15.21 15.99 -1.67
CA SER A 180 -16.63 16.31 -1.54
C SER A 180 -17.26 16.59 -2.91
N ASN A 181 -16.59 17.36 -3.76
CA ASN A 181 -17.03 17.62 -5.13
C ASN A 181 -16.89 16.36 -6.01
N SER A 182 -15.80 15.59 -5.86
CA SER A 182 -15.59 14.34 -6.57
C SER A 182 -16.56 13.25 -6.12
N SER A 183 -16.85 13.12 -4.83
CA SER A 183 -17.84 12.17 -4.32
C SER A 183 -19.27 12.60 -4.64
N ALA A 184 -19.59 13.89 -4.60
CA ALA A 184 -20.88 14.40 -5.02
C ALA A 184 -21.09 14.20 -6.54
N TYR A 185 -20.07 14.45 -7.35
CA TYR A 185 -20.08 14.18 -8.78
C TYR A 185 -20.28 12.69 -9.08
N ALA A 186 -19.50 11.81 -8.45
CA ALA A 186 -19.65 10.36 -8.59
C ALA A 186 -21.03 9.87 -8.17
N ALA A 187 -21.59 10.42 -7.09
CA ALA A 187 -22.95 10.11 -6.63
C ALA A 187 -24.02 10.63 -7.59
N GLY A 188 -23.83 11.83 -8.15
CA GLY A 188 -24.68 12.39 -9.19
C GLY A 188 -24.68 11.54 -10.46
N LEU A 189 -23.48 11.18 -10.93
CA LEU A 189 -23.29 10.33 -12.10
C LEU A 189 -23.88 8.92 -11.86
N ALA A 190 -23.66 8.28 -10.71
CA ALA A 190 -24.22 6.97 -10.42
C ALA A 190 -25.76 6.98 -10.45
N ARG A 191 -26.38 8.00 -9.88
CA ARG A 191 -27.85 8.19 -9.95
C ARG A 191 -28.33 8.41 -11.39
N HIS A 192 -27.62 9.24 -12.15
CA HIS A 192 -27.94 9.49 -13.55
C HIS A 192 -27.89 8.21 -14.40
N LEU A 193 -26.83 7.43 -14.27
CA LEU A 193 -26.68 6.14 -14.95
C LEU A 193 -27.85 5.18 -14.64
N THR A 194 -28.28 5.14 -13.37
CA THR A 194 -29.45 4.35 -12.96
C THR A 194 -30.74 4.87 -13.54
N GLN A 195 -30.95 6.19 -13.52
CA GLN A 195 -32.16 6.84 -14.03
C GLN A 195 -32.30 6.75 -15.54
N THR A 196 -31.17 6.79 -16.25
CA THR A 196 -31.14 6.67 -17.71
C THR A 196 -31.18 5.23 -18.21
N GLY A 197 -31.21 4.24 -17.31
CA GLY A 197 -31.31 2.83 -17.71
C GLY A 197 -30.03 2.23 -18.26
N VAL A 198 -28.88 2.87 -18.05
CA VAL A 198 -27.56 2.26 -18.30
C VAL A 198 -27.38 1.08 -17.34
N VAL A 199 -26.76 0.00 -17.78
CA VAL A 199 -26.54 -1.20 -16.95
C VAL A 199 -25.07 -1.54 -16.88
N PHE A 200 -24.62 -1.92 -15.70
CA PHE A 200 -23.26 -2.35 -15.39
C PHE A 200 -23.23 -3.85 -15.12
N TYR A 201 -22.81 -4.64 -16.10
CA TYR A 201 -22.67 -6.09 -15.98
C TYR A 201 -21.30 -6.47 -15.43
N GLY A 202 -21.28 -7.37 -14.44
CA GLY A 202 -20.04 -7.82 -13.86
C GLY A 202 -20.15 -9.10 -13.07
N ALA A 203 -19.06 -9.53 -12.45
CA ALA A 203 -19.00 -10.66 -11.55
C ALA A 203 -18.33 -10.26 -10.24
N TYR A 204 -18.79 -10.80 -9.11
CA TYR A 204 -18.29 -10.47 -7.77
C TYR A 204 -16.80 -10.70 -7.58
N TRP A 205 -16.22 -11.67 -8.29
CA TRP A 205 -14.82 -12.02 -8.26
C TRP A 205 -13.94 -11.23 -9.25
N CYS A 206 -14.57 -10.48 -10.18
CA CYS A 206 -13.86 -9.76 -11.23
C CYS A 206 -13.06 -8.57 -10.68
N PRO A 207 -11.73 -8.52 -10.83
CA PRO A 207 -10.92 -7.42 -10.33
C PRO A 207 -11.24 -6.09 -11.01
N HIS A 208 -11.46 -6.07 -12.34
CA HIS A 208 -11.80 -4.86 -13.09
C HIS A 208 -13.18 -4.30 -12.73
N CYS A 209 -14.14 -5.15 -12.35
CA CYS A 209 -15.44 -4.69 -11.83
C CYS A 209 -15.27 -3.96 -10.49
N ARG A 210 -14.33 -4.42 -9.67
CA ARG A 210 -13.97 -3.76 -8.44
C ARG A 210 -13.28 -2.43 -8.70
N ASP A 211 -12.34 -2.39 -9.65
CA ASP A 211 -11.67 -1.15 -10.05
C ASP A 211 -12.69 -0.11 -10.52
N GLN A 212 -13.67 -0.53 -11.32
CA GLN A 212 -14.78 0.32 -11.74
C GLN A 212 -15.59 0.86 -10.55
N LYS A 213 -15.94 0.00 -9.59
CA LYS A 213 -16.65 0.40 -8.37
C LYS A 213 -15.83 1.36 -7.51
N MET A 214 -14.50 1.18 -7.45
CA MET A 214 -13.61 2.06 -6.69
C MET A 214 -13.57 3.50 -7.23
N LEU A 215 -13.73 3.71 -8.53
CA LEU A 215 -13.83 5.05 -9.11
C LEU A 215 -15.03 5.85 -8.57
N PHE A 216 -16.09 5.16 -8.18
CA PHE A 216 -17.28 5.76 -7.58
C PHE A 216 -17.21 5.88 -6.04
N GLY A 217 -16.26 5.21 -5.40
CA GLY A 217 -16.12 5.20 -3.95
C GLY A 217 -17.41 4.77 -3.24
N PRO A 218 -17.91 5.54 -2.24
CA PRO A 218 -19.17 5.21 -1.55
C PRO A 218 -20.40 5.17 -2.47
N ALA A 219 -20.38 5.91 -3.59
CA ALA A 219 -21.46 5.93 -4.56
C ALA A 219 -21.57 4.64 -5.40
N ALA A 220 -20.60 3.74 -5.31
CA ALA A 220 -20.65 2.45 -6.00
C ALA A 220 -21.88 1.60 -5.65
N ALA A 221 -22.46 1.78 -4.44
CA ALA A 221 -23.69 1.11 -4.02
C ALA A 221 -24.93 1.56 -4.83
N MET A 222 -24.87 2.72 -5.49
CA MET A 222 -25.95 3.26 -6.31
C MET A 222 -25.81 2.90 -7.79
N LEU A 223 -24.76 2.17 -8.18
CA LEU A 223 -24.56 1.76 -9.56
C LEU A 223 -25.62 0.74 -10.00
N PRO A 224 -26.09 0.81 -11.25
CA PRO A 224 -27.06 -0.15 -11.82
C PRO A 224 -26.36 -1.49 -12.14
N TYR A 225 -25.88 -2.16 -11.12
CA TYR A 225 -25.05 -3.36 -11.22
C TYR A 225 -25.88 -4.63 -11.34
N VAL A 226 -25.53 -5.46 -12.31
CA VAL A 226 -26.07 -6.80 -12.52
C VAL A 226 -24.99 -7.82 -12.29
N GLU A 227 -25.20 -8.72 -11.31
CA GLU A 227 -24.29 -9.82 -11.03
C GLU A 227 -24.55 -10.97 -12.01
N CYS A 228 -23.52 -11.33 -12.78
CA CYS A 228 -23.62 -12.36 -13.80
C CYS A 228 -23.20 -13.76 -13.34
N ASP A 229 -22.40 -13.84 -12.27
CA ASP A 229 -21.97 -15.15 -11.73
C ASP A 229 -23.08 -15.75 -10.86
N PRO A 230 -23.52 -17.00 -11.14
CA PRO A 230 -24.59 -17.66 -10.36
C PRO A 230 -24.27 -17.80 -8.87
N LYS A 231 -23.01 -17.74 -8.46
CA LYS A 231 -22.57 -17.82 -7.06
C LYS A 231 -22.59 -16.46 -6.35
N GLY A 232 -22.80 -15.37 -7.08
CA GLY A 232 -22.91 -14.04 -6.51
C GLY A 232 -24.27 -13.80 -5.84
N SER A 233 -24.33 -12.82 -4.93
CA SER A 233 -25.59 -12.44 -4.31
C SER A 233 -26.48 -11.71 -5.32
N HIS A 234 -27.80 -12.03 -5.33
CA HIS A 234 -28.77 -11.48 -6.28
C HIS A 234 -28.39 -11.66 -7.75
N ALA A 235 -27.73 -12.77 -8.09
CA ALA A 235 -27.24 -13.06 -9.42
C ALA A 235 -28.39 -13.16 -10.45
N GLN A 236 -28.12 -12.61 -11.65
CA GLN A 236 -29.03 -12.62 -12.79
C GLN A 236 -28.32 -13.16 -14.05
N PRO A 237 -27.79 -14.41 -14.04
CA PRO A 237 -26.99 -14.93 -15.15
C PRO A 237 -27.78 -15.01 -16.47
N GLY A 238 -29.07 -15.30 -16.41
CA GLY A 238 -29.95 -15.32 -17.59
C GLY A 238 -29.96 -13.99 -18.34
N ARG A 239 -30.07 -12.87 -17.61
CA ARG A 239 -30.03 -11.52 -18.18
C ARG A 239 -28.70 -11.20 -18.86
N CYS A 240 -27.59 -11.71 -18.31
CA CYS A 240 -26.26 -11.53 -18.90
C CYS A 240 -26.12 -12.35 -20.18
N LEU A 241 -26.63 -13.59 -20.22
CA LEU A 241 -26.63 -14.45 -21.39
C LEU A 241 -27.51 -13.89 -22.52
N GLU A 242 -28.73 -13.48 -22.21
CA GLU A 242 -29.65 -12.84 -23.18
C GLU A 242 -29.04 -11.58 -23.80
N ARG A 243 -28.26 -10.82 -23.00
CA ARG A 243 -27.60 -9.60 -23.48
C ARG A 243 -26.29 -9.88 -24.21
N GLY A 244 -25.81 -11.12 -24.22
CA GLY A 244 -24.58 -11.52 -24.91
C GLY A 244 -23.32 -11.02 -24.22
N ILE A 245 -23.31 -10.85 -22.89
CA ILE A 245 -22.15 -10.38 -22.12
C ILE A 245 -21.05 -11.45 -22.14
N ARG A 246 -19.88 -11.11 -22.67
CA ARG A 246 -18.71 -12.01 -22.83
C ARG A 246 -17.53 -11.65 -21.96
N ALA A 247 -17.46 -10.39 -21.51
CA ALA A 247 -16.36 -9.87 -20.70
C ALA A 247 -16.89 -9.06 -19.52
N TYR A 248 -16.07 -8.89 -18.48
CA TYR A 248 -16.39 -8.09 -17.30
C TYR A 248 -15.29 -7.09 -16.99
N PRO A 249 -15.63 -5.84 -16.65
CA PRO A 249 -16.97 -5.24 -16.66
C PRO A 249 -17.44 -4.95 -18.09
N THR A 250 -18.75 -4.97 -18.30
CA THR A 250 -19.39 -4.46 -19.53
C THR A 250 -20.49 -3.46 -19.14
N TRP A 251 -20.48 -2.33 -19.78
CA TRP A 251 -21.51 -1.29 -19.68
C TRP A 251 -22.45 -1.38 -20.88
N ASP A 252 -23.73 -1.30 -20.61
CA ASP A 252 -24.76 -1.26 -21.64
C ASP A 252 -25.41 0.12 -21.66
N PHE A 253 -25.13 0.87 -22.71
CA PHE A 253 -25.73 2.17 -22.98
C PHE A 253 -26.87 2.00 -24.00
N HIS A 254 -28.04 1.51 -23.54
CA HIS A 254 -29.25 1.31 -24.35
C HIS A 254 -29.04 0.44 -25.60
N GLY A 255 -28.20 -0.56 -25.50
CA GLY A 255 -27.89 -1.49 -26.59
C GLY A 255 -26.45 -1.45 -27.09
N GLU A 256 -25.75 -0.35 -26.85
CA GLU A 256 -24.30 -0.25 -27.07
C GLU A 256 -23.56 -0.88 -25.90
N LEU A 257 -22.87 -2.00 -26.16
CA LEU A 257 -22.05 -2.68 -25.16
C LEU A 257 -20.61 -2.16 -25.21
N VAL A 258 -20.11 -1.71 -24.08
CA VAL A 258 -18.72 -1.21 -23.94
C VAL A 258 -18.02 -2.01 -22.85
N GLU A 259 -17.02 -2.79 -23.25
CA GLU A 259 -16.23 -3.63 -22.35
C GLU A 259 -15.10 -2.84 -21.68
N GLY A 260 -14.79 -3.21 -20.44
CA GLY A 260 -13.65 -2.67 -19.69
C GLY A 260 -14.03 -1.59 -18.68
N VAL A 261 -12.99 -1.14 -17.95
CA VAL A 261 -13.11 -0.07 -16.94
C VAL A 261 -13.17 1.27 -17.65
N LEU A 262 -14.23 2.02 -17.44
CA LEU A 262 -14.43 3.36 -17.99
C LEU A 262 -14.15 4.42 -16.93
N SER A 263 -13.50 5.53 -17.32
CA SER A 263 -13.35 6.69 -16.44
C SER A 263 -14.71 7.34 -16.15
N LEU A 264 -14.82 8.09 -15.05
CA LEU A 264 -16.05 8.81 -14.72
C LEU A 264 -16.44 9.81 -15.84
N ASP A 265 -15.44 10.43 -16.47
CA ASP A 265 -15.68 11.39 -17.56
C ASP A 265 -16.16 10.68 -18.85
N GLU A 266 -15.68 9.45 -19.12
CA GLU A 266 -16.16 8.66 -20.25
C GLU A 266 -17.60 8.19 -20.01
N LEU A 267 -17.91 7.72 -18.81
CA LEU A 267 -19.28 7.37 -18.41
C LEU A 267 -20.23 8.57 -18.52
N ALA A 268 -19.76 9.75 -18.08
CA ALA A 268 -20.52 10.98 -18.19
C ALA A 268 -20.79 11.37 -19.65
N ARG A 269 -19.76 11.37 -20.51
CA ARG A 269 -19.92 11.67 -21.94
C ARG A 269 -20.92 10.74 -22.62
N ARG A 270 -20.81 9.42 -22.38
CA ARG A 270 -21.67 8.42 -23.02
C ARG A 270 -23.12 8.46 -22.51
N SER A 271 -23.31 8.81 -21.25
CA SER A 271 -24.64 8.90 -20.65
C SER A 271 -25.29 10.29 -20.77
N GLY A 272 -24.60 11.28 -21.31
CA GLY A 272 -25.08 12.66 -21.38
C GLY A 272 -25.07 13.41 -20.04
N TYR A 273 -24.28 12.94 -19.05
CA TYR A 273 -24.11 13.65 -17.78
C TYR A 273 -23.13 14.81 -17.93
N PRO A 274 -23.34 15.97 -17.29
CA PRO A 274 -22.42 17.11 -17.37
C PRO A 274 -20.99 16.73 -16.93
N LEU A 275 -20.01 17.12 -17.72
CA LEU A 275 -18.60 17.02 -17.33
C LEU A 275 -18.26 18.02 -16.23
N ARG A 276 -17.23 17.71 -15.44
CA ARG A 276 -16.75 18.61 -14.38
C ARG A 276 -16.15 19.89 -14.93
#